data_5e0599b622439620b5c339f7943a46cd
#
_entry.id   5e0599b622439620b5c339f7943a46cd
#
_cell.length_a   1.000
_cell.length_b   1.000
_cell.length_c   1.000
_cell.angle_alpha   90.00
_cell.angle_beta   90.00
_cell.angle_gamma   90.00
#
_symmetry.space_group_name_H-M   'P 1'
#
loop_
_entity.id
_entity.type
_entity.pdbx_description
1 polymer ?
#
loop_
_entity_poly.entity_id
_entity_poly.type
_entity_poly.pdbx_seq_one_letter_code
_entity_poly.pdbx_strand_id
1 'polypeptide(L)' 'MQNIKETSDTLRGPKVNARRHWDGENWILEDAKTRKPLLIGTSSQILDEYDRRNKSL' A
#
# COMPACT_ATOMS: atom_id res chain seq x y z
N MET A 1 -12.24 -19.07 10.09
CA MET A 1 -11.94 -18.62 9.69
C MET A 1 -11.30 -17.85 9.26
N GLN A 2 -11.02 -17.62 9.10
CA GLN A 2 -10.50 -16.94 8.78
C GLN A 2 -9.95 -16.32 8.20
N ASN A 3 -9.57 -15.97 7.93
CA ASN A 3 -9.09 -15.43 7.38
C ASN A 3 -8.49 -14.63 6.93
N ILE A 4 -8.25 -14.14 6.87
CA ILE A 4 -7.85 -13.25 6.53
C ILE A 4 -6.71 -13.05 6.19
N LYS A 5 -6.26 -12.76 5.68
CA LYS A 5 -5.29 -12.67 5.30
C LYS A 5 -4.81 -11.60 4.72
N GLU A 6 -4.93 -10.74 4.65
CA GLU A 6 -4.46 -9.65 3.97
C GLU A 6 -3.21 -9.16 4.50
N THR A 7 -2.79 -9.64 5.47
CA THR A 7 -1.74 -9.01 6.18
C THR A 7 -0.40 -9.01 5.52
N SER A 8 0.00 -10.12 4.91
CA SER A 8 1.32 -10.17 4.34
C SER A 8 1.44 -9.32 3.08
N ASP A 9 0.32 -8.94 2.51
CA ASP A 9 0.33 -8.16 1.30
C ASP A 9 -0.07 -6.72 1.53
N THR A 10 -0.05 -6.27 2.76
CA THR A 10 -0.44 -4.91 3.08
C THR A 10 0.54 -4.32 4.08
N LEU A 11 1.09 -3.17 3.72
CA LEU A 11 1.98 -2.43 4.59
C LEU A 11 1.26 -1.18 5.04
N ARG A 12 1.14 -1.01 6.34
CA ARG A 12 0.43 0.15 6.87
C ARG A 12 1.40 1.16 7.41
N GLY A 13 1.23 2.39 6.99
CA GLY A 13 2.10 3.46 7.43
C GLY A 13 1.31 4.57 8.06
N PRO A 14 2.00 5.58 8.61
CA PRO A 14 1.32 6.69 9.27
C PRO A 14 0.59 7.60 8.30
N LYS A 15 1.05 7.67 7.06
CA LYS A 15 0.43 8.55 6.09
C LYS A 15 -0.19 7.81 4.93
N VAL A 16 0.46 6.78 4.46
CA VAL A 16 -0.06 5.99 3.33
C VAL A 16 0.15 4.52 3.62
N ASN A 17 -0.66 3.71 2.98
CA ASN A 17 -0.53 2.25 3.01
C ASN A 17 -0.14 1.77 1.64
N ALA A 18 0.52 0.63 1.57
CA ALA A 18 0.84 -0.01 0.30
C ALA A 18 0.25 -1.41 0.35
N ARG A 19 -0.55 -1.75 -0.64
CA ARG A 19 -1.13 -3.08 -0.66
C ARG A 19 -1.08 -3.65 -2.07
N ARG A 20 -1.08 -4.95 -2.14
CA ARG A 20 -1.04 -5.63 -3.42
C ARG A 20 -2.42 -5.59 -4.05
N HIS A 21 -2.44 -5.29 -5.33
CA HIS A 21 -3.69 -5.29 -6.08
C HIS A 21 -4.15 -6.73 -6.26
N TRP A 22 -5.45 -6.91 -6.41
CA TRP A 22 -6.01 -8.25 -6.51
C TRP A 22 -5.47 -9.03 -7.71
N ASP A 23 -4.97 -8.34 -8.73
CA ASP A 23 -4.44 -9.03 -9.90
C ASP A 23 -3.09 -9.70 -9.62
N GLY A 24 -2.51 -9.43 -8.47
CA GLY A 24 -1.29 -10.08 -8.06
C GLY A 24 -0.02 -9.49 -8.64
N GLU A 25 -0.13 -8.53 -9.52
CA GLU A 25 1.05 -7.94 -10.15
C GLU A 25 1.28 -6.50 -9.75
N ASN A 26 0.24 -5.75 -9.66
CA ASN A 26 0.38 -4.34 -9.33
C ASN A 26 0.19 -4.11 -7.85
N TRP A 27 0.69 -2.98 -7.41
CA TRP A 27 0.51 -2.55 -6.04
C TRP A 27 -0.22 -1.23 -6.03
N ILE A 28 -0.85 -0.92 -4.93
CA ILE A 28 -1.63 0.30 -4.79
C ILE A 28 -1.14 1.05 -3.57
N LEU A 29 -0.89 2.34 -3.77
CA LEU A 29 -0.59 3.22 -2.66
C LEU A 29 -1.90 3.92 -2.31
N GLU A 30 -2.30 3.88 -1.06
CA GLU A 30 -3.57 4.47 -0.66
C GLU A 30 -3.36 5.37 0.54
N ASP A 31 -4.24 6.33 0.69
CA ASP A 31 -4.21 7.23 1.82
C ASP A 31 -4.58 6.45 3.08
N ALA A 32 -3.78 6.58 4.13
CA ALA A 32 -4.00 5.78 5.33
C ALA A 32 -5.28 6.18 6.05
N LYS A 33 -5.72 7.41 5.89
CA LYS A 33 -6.93 7.88 6.55
C LYS A 33 -8.19 7.57 5.77
N THR A 34 -8.19 7.93 4.51
CA THR A 34 -9.40 7.82 3.70
C THR A 34 -9.46 6.53 2.91
N ARG A 35 -8.35 5.84 2.78
CA ARG A 35 -8.25 4.62 2.00
C ARG A 35 -8.42 4.86 0.52
N LYS A 36 -8.35 6.09 0.08
CA LYS A 36 -8.46 6.39 -1.33
C LYS A 36 -7.17 6.03 -2.04
N PRO A 37 -7.26 5.39 -3.21
CA PRO A 37 -6.06 5.05 -3.95
C PRO A 37 -5.39 6.31 -4.49
N LEU A 38 -4.08 6.37 -4.33
CA LEU A 38 -3.30 7.51 -4.77
C LEU A 38 -2.45 7.18 -5.98
N LEU A 39 -2.00 5.94 -6.07
CA LEU A 39 -1.07 5.56 -7.12
C LEU A 39 -1.13 4.06 -7.32
N ILE A 40 -1.03 3.63 -8.56
CA ILE A 40 -0.97 2.21 -8.89
C ILE A 40 0.26 1.99 -9.74
N GLY A 41 1.01 0.96 -9.43
CA GLY A 41 2.21 0.67 -10.18
C GLY A 41 2.87 -0.61 -9.71
N THR A 42 4.13 -0.76 -10.09
CA THR A 42 4.89 -1.94 -9.69
C THR A 42 5.21 -1.87 -8.20
N SER A 43 5.61 -3.00 -7.66
CA SER A 43 5.97 -3.03 -6.24
C SER A 43 7.11 -2.06 -5.95
N SER A 44 8.09 -1.97 -6.85
CA SER A 44 9.19 -1.04 -6.68
C SER A 44 8.71 0.39 -6.57
N GLN A 45 7.85 0.77 -7.48
CA GLN A 45 7.34 2.14 -7.50
C GLN A 45 6.54 2.47 -6.25
N ILE A 46 5.65 1.57 -5.90
CA ILE A 46 4.76 1.81 -4.77
C ILE A 46 5.52 1.79 -3.45
N LEU A 47 6.44 0.87 -3.29
CA LEU A 47 7.19 0.79 -2.04
C LEU A 47 8.12 1.99 -1.89
N ASP A 48 8.62 2.49 -3.00
CA ASP A 48 9.46 3.68 -2.99
C ASP A 48 8.66 4.89 -2.51
N GLU A 49 7.46 5.05 -3.05
CA GLU A 49 6.60 6.15 -2.64
C GLU A 49 6.11 5.97 -1.21
N TYR A 50 5.82 4.74 -0.83
CA TYR A 50 5.41 4.43 0.52
C TYR A 50 6.47 4.91 1.51
N ASP A 51 7.70 4.55 1.23
CA ASP A 51 8.79 4.90 2.11
C ASP A 51 8.99 6.41 2.18
N ARG A 52 8.98 7.04 1.02
CA ARG A 52 9.20 8.48 0.96
C ARG A 52 8.10 9.26 1.66
N ARG A 53 6.86 8.93 1.41
CA ARG A 53 5.75 9.69 1.98
C ARG A 53 5.61 9.47 3.47
N ASN A 54 5.87 8.27 3.93
CA ASN A 54 5.75 7.98 5.35
C ASN A 54 6.89 8.57 6.15
N LYS A 55 8.03 8.80 5.53
CA LYS A 55 9.15 9.44 6.18
C LYS A 55 9.06 10.95 6.17
N SER A 56 8.27 11.46 5.30
CA SER A 56 8.17 12.90 5.13
C SER A 56 7.48 13.51 6.33
N LEU A 57 8.01 14.58 6.83
CA LEU A 57 7.41 15.28 7.97
C LEU A 57 6.65 16.55 7.55
#